data_23f75ab81c14b533d7ed395991f49505
#
_entry.id   23f75ab81c14b533d7ed395991f49505
#
_cell.length_a   1.000
_cell.length_b   1.000
_cell.length_c   1.000
_cell.angle_alpha   90.00
_cell.angle_beta   90.00
_cell.angle_gamma   90.00
#
_symmetry.space_group_name_H-M   'P 1'
#
loop_
_entity.id
_entity.type
_entity.pdbx_description
1 polymer ?
#
loop_
_entity_poly.entity_id
_entity_poly.type
_entity_poly.pdbx_seq_one_letter_code
_entity_poly.pdbx_strand_id
1 'polypeptide(L)'
;NVTATDINEKTLKSLNEEFPNIKVSILDSTKNDEIKVFFSKIDKVDVLFNAVGYVHHGTIMECEEKDWDFSFNVNVKSMYLMIKEILPKMIKQNKGNIINMSSIVSSLRGLPNRFVYGATKAAIVGLTKSIAADFIKSNIRCNAIAPGTVHTPSWEDRVAAAPDPVKAKKDFIARQPMGRLATAEEIAALAVYLASDESDFITGVVHPIDGGMSI
;
A
#
# COMPACT_ATOMS: atom_id res chain seq x y z
N ASN A 1 19.19 5.63 -2.07
CA ASN A 1 19.14 5.29 -0.63
C ASN A 1 17.69 4.92 -0.28
N VAL A 2 17.50 3.72 0.31
CA VAL A 2 16.20 3.22 0.75
C VAL A 2 16.19 3.10 2.27
N THR A 3 15.10 3.50 2.90
CA THR A 3 14.82 3.23 4.30
C THR A 3 13.50 2.46 4.39
N ALA A 4 13.55 1.22 4.88
CA ALA A 4 12.37 0.41 5.13
C ALA A 4 11.90 0.57 6.58
N THR A 5 10.58 0.69 6.77
CA THR A 5 9.98 0.81 8.10
C THR A 5 8.88 -0.23 8.30
N ASP A 6 8.82 -0.82 9.46
CA ASP A 6 7.77 -1.76 9.88
C ASP A 6 7.65 -1.74 11.41
N ILE A 7 6.55 -2.25 11.94
CA ILE A 7 6.38 -2.50 13.37
C ILE A 7 7.08 -3.79 13.82
N ASN A 8 7.38 -4.69 12.88
CA ASN A 8 7.96 -6.01 13.14
C ASN A 8 9.49 -5.96 13.02
N GLU A 9 10.16 -5.89 14.17
CA GLU A 9 11.62 -5.86 14.24
C GLU A 9 12.29 -7.08 13.61
N LYS A 10 11.68 -8.26 13.73
CA LYS A 10 12.25 -9.50 13.19
C LYS A 10 12.30 -9.48 11.66
N THR A 11 11.22 -9.02 11.00
CA THR A 11 11.18 -8.92 9.54
C THR A 11 12.13 -7.84 9.03
N LEU A 12 12.25 -6.72 9.75
CA LEU A 12 13.23 -5.67 9.42
C LEU A 12 14.67 -6.19 9.52
N LYS A 13 14.97 -6.97 10.54
CA LYS A 13 16.30 -7.57 10.70
C LYS A 13 16.61 -8.52 9.56
N SER A 14 15.70 -9.43 9.19
CA SER A 14 15.87 -10.32 8.05
C SER A 14 16.06 -9.56 6.75
N LEU A 15 15.30 -8.49 6.53
CA LEU A 15 15.46 -7.62 5.35
C LEU A 15 16.85 -6.97 5.30
N ASN A 16 17.36 -6.51 6.42
CA ASN A 16 18.68 -5.88 6.48
C ASN A 16 19.83 -6.89 6.30
N GLU A 17 19.63 -8.13 6.75
CA GLU A 17 20.59 -9.23 6.51
C GLU A 17 20.64 -9.59 5.01
N GLU A 18 19.49 -9.63 4.34
CA GLU A 18 19.39 -9.92 2.89
C GLU A 18 19.89 -8.74 2.04
N PHE A 19 19.59 -7.50 2.45
CA PHE A 19 19.94 -6.27 1.73
C PHE A 19 20.68 -5.27 2.65
N PRO A 20 21.99 -5.46 2.91
CA PRO A 20 22.74 -4.65 3.88
C PRO A 20 22.82 -3.14 3.54
N ASN A 21 22.55 -2.76 2.30
CA ASN A 21 22.54 -1.36 1.86
C ASN A 21 21.22 -0.63 2.17
N ILE A 22 20.19 -1.34 2.61
CA ILE A 22 18.90 -0.75 3.00
C ILE A 22 18.96 -0.38 4.48
N LYS A 23 18.61 0.87 4.80
CA LYS A 23 18.40 1.25 6.20
C LYS A 23 17.05 0.70 6.67
N VAL A 24 16.99 0.24 7.90
CA VAL A 24 15.76 -0.24 8.53
C VAL A 24 15.46 0.56 9.80
N SER A 25 14.19 0.78 10.10
CA SER A 25 13.75 1.43 11.32
C SER A 25 12.40 0.92 11.78
N ILE A 26 12.26 0.65 13.07
CA ILE A 26 10.94 0.35 13.64
C ILE A 26 10.11 1.63 13.61
N LEU A 27 8.88 1.54 13.09
CA LEU A 27 7.94 2.65 13.02
C LEU A 27 6.51 2.12 12.96
N ASP A 28 5.69 2.51 13.92
CA ASP A 28 4.23 2.35 13.83
C ASP A 28 3.64 3.56 13.10
N SER A 29 3.30 3.36 11.83
CA SER A 29 2.70 4.40 10.98
C SER A 29 1.28 4.83 11.42
N THR A 30 0.69 4.19 12.43
CA THR A 30 -0.56 4.63 13.06
C THR A 30 -0.33 5.64 14.19
N LYS A 31 0.92 5.85 14.61
CA LYS A 31 1.33 6.70 15.74
C LYS A 31 1.96 8.01 15.24
N ASN A 32 1.19 9.08 15.32
CA ASN A 32 1.61 10.39 14.82
C ASN A 32 2.94 10.90 15.44
N ASP A 33 3.14 10.66 16.73
CA ASP A 33 4.34 11.15 17.41
C ASP A 33 5.60 10.35 17.00
N GLU A 34 5.47 9.03 16.75
CA GLU A 34 6.56 8.22 16.23
C GLU A 34 6.95 8.68 14.81
N ILE A 35 5.96 8.96 13.97
CA ILE A 35 6.17 9.48 12.61
C ILE A 35 6.94 10.81 12.65
N LYS A 36 6.53 11.76 13.51
CA LYS A 36 7.23 13.03 13.66
C LYS A 36 8.68 12.85 14.10
N VAL A 37 8.92 12.01 15.12
CA VAL A 37 10.27 11.71 15.59
C VAL A 37 11.12 11.06 14.50
N PHE A 38 10.52 10.13 13.73
CA PHE A 38 11.22 9.49 12.62
C PHE A 38 11.63 10.51 11.55
N PHE A 39 10.68 11.32 11.05
CA PHE A 39 10.97 12.28 9.99
C PHE A 39 11.76 13.50 10.46
N SER A 40 11.82 13.82 11.77
CA SER A 40 12.68 14.90 12.27
C SER A 40 14.17 14.65 12.00
N LYS A 41 14.56 13.39 11.80
CA LYS A 41 15.94 12.95 11.52
C LYS A 41 16.24 12.83 10.02
N ILE A 42 15.28 13.13 9.17
CA ILE A 42 15.38 12.97 7.71
C ILE A 42 15.16 14.34 7.06
N ASP A 43 16.20 14.88 6.44
CA ASP A 43 16.10 16.19 5.80
C ASP A 43 15.37 16.17 4.48
N LYS A 44 15.53 15.09 3.70
CA LYS A 44 15.04 14.96 2.33
C LYS A 44 14.35 13.63 2.10
N VAL A 45 13.18 13.67 1.47
CA VAL A 45 12.46 12.49 0.98
C VAL A 45 12.08 12.71 -0.48
N ASP A 46 12.63 11.92 -1.38
CA ASP A 46 12.31 12.00 -2.81
C ASP A 46 11.06 11.16 -3.13
N VAL A 47 10.92 9.99 -2.52
CA VAL A 47 9.82 9.05 -2.73
C VAL A 47 9.30 8.55 -1.40
N LEU A 48 7.98 8.58 -1.21
CA LEU A 48 7.27 7.85 -0.15
C LEU A 48 6.46 6.72 -0.77
N PHE A 49 6.78 5.47 -0.39
CA PHE A 49 5.98 4.30 -0.75
C PHE A 49 5.20 3.80 0.47
N ASN A 50 3.90 3.96 0.45
CA ASN A 50 2.99 3.53 1.50
C ASN A 50 2.45 2.13 1.22
N ALA A 51 3.03 1.10 1.84
CA ALA A 51 2.65 -0.30 1.66
C ALA A 51 1.92 -0.92 2.86
N VAL A 52 1.83 -0.23 3.99
CA VAL A 52 1.12 -0.72 5.18
C VAL A 52 -0.34 -1.01 4.86
N GLY A 53 -0.84 -2.16 5.34
CA GLY A 53 -2.22 -2.51 5.15
C GLY A 53 -2.65 -3.76 5.90
N TYR A 54 -3.95 -3.83 6.18
CA TYR A 54 -4.64 -4.93 6.83
C TYR A 54 -5.86 -5.35 5.99
N VAL A 55 -6.08 -6.66 5.89
CA VAL A 55 -7.21 -7.23 5.14
C VAL A 55 -8.23 -7.82 6.11
N HIS A 56 -9.29 -7.09 6.40
CA HIS A 56 -10.44 -7.63 7.11
C HIS A 56 -11.24 -8.57 6.21
N HIS A 57 -11.72 -9.67 6.77
CA HIS A 57 -12.57 -10.65 6.09
C HIS A 57 -13.95 -10.67 6.72
N GLY A 58 -14.97 -10.31 5.96
CA GLY A 58 -16.35 -10.30 6.39
C GLY A 58 -17.22 -9.41 5.54
N THR A 59 -18.54 -9.64 5.67
CA THR A 59 -19.60 -8.79 5.12
C THR A 59 -19.85 -7.58 6.03
N ILE A 60 -20.76 -6.67 5.63
CA ILE A 60 -21.18 -5.56 6.48
C ILE A 60 -21.82 -6.02 7.78
N MET A 61 -22.51 -7.17 7.76
CA MET A 61 -23.21 -7.72 8.93
C MET A 61 -22.25 -8.34 9.94
N GLU A 62 -21.05 -8.71 9.51
CA GLU A 62 -20.01 -9.33 10.35
C GLU A 62 -18.92 -8.34 10.77
N CYS A 63 -18.92 -7.13 10.21
CA CYS A 63 -17.96 -6.10 10.52
C CYS A 63 -18.42 -5.31 11.75
N GLU A 64 -17.77 -5.51 12.87
CA GLU A 64 -18.01 -4.70 14.06
C GLU A 64 -17.37 -3.31 13.95
N GLU A 65 -17.83 -2.34 14.73
CA GLU A 65 -17.29 -0.97 14.74
C GLU A 65 -15.77 -0.96 14.99
N LYS A 66 -15.30 -1.80 15.91
CA LYS A 66 -13.86 -1.95 16.17
C LYS A 66 -13.04 -2.40 14.95
N ASP A 67 -13.63 -3.27 14.09
CA ASP A 67 -12.99 -3.76 12.88
C ASP A 67 -12.91 -2.68 11.80
N TRP A 68 -13.99 -1.88 11.72
CA TRP A 68 -14.05 -0.69 10.87
C TRP A 68 -12.98 0.31 11.29
N ASP A 69 -12.95 0.71 12.55
CA ASP A 69 -12.00 1.71 13.08
C ASP A 69 -10.56 1.25 12.93
N PHE A 70 -10.28 -0.01 13.26
CA PHE A 70 -8.95 -0.59 13.09
C PHE A 70 -8.52 -0.59 11.62
N SER A 71 -9.40 -1.02 10.71
CA SER A 71 -9.11 -1.09 9.28
C SER A 71 -8.83 0.31 8.70
N PHE A 72 -9.64 1.31 9.05
CA PHE A 72 -9.41 2.69 8.62
C PHE A 72 -8.16 3.30 9.25
N ASN A 73 -7.89 3.02 10.52
CA ASN A 73 -6.69 3.48 11.20
C ASN A 73 -5.41 2.93 10.52
N VAL A 74 -5.38 1.63 10.25
CA VAL A 74 -4.21 0.98 9.63
C VAL A 74 -4.08 1.31 8.15
N ASN A 75 -5.17 1.23 7.36
CA ASN A 75 -5.07 1.34 5.90
C ASN A 75 -5.08 2.78 5.38
N VAL A 76 -5.82 3.68 6.05
CA VAL A 76 -6.06 5.04 5.53
C VAL A 76 -5.38 6.10 6.36
N LYS A 77 -5.61 6.10 7.69
CA LYS A 77 -5.07 7.12 8.58
C LYS A 77 -3.54 7.05 8.65
N SER A 78 -2.94 5.86 8.63
CA SER A 78 -1.49 5.70 8.56
C SER A 78 -0.90 6.42 7.36
N MET A 79 -1.46 6.20 6.15
CA MET A 79 -1.00 6.88 4.94
C MET A 79 -1.18 8.39 5.02
N TYR A 80 -2.33 8.85 5.52
CA TYR A 80 -2.58 10.27 5.74
C TYR A 80 -1.51 10.89 6.65
N LEU A 81 -1.19 10.26 7.78
CA LEU A 81 -0.21 10.76 8.73
C LEU A 81 1.21 10.83 8.13
N MET A 82 1.63 9.76 7.45
CA MET A 82 2.92 9.70 6.76
C MET A 82 3.04 10.80 5.70
N ILE A 83 2.02 10.94 4.85
CA ILE A 83 1.99 11.94 3.78
C ILE A 83 1.99 13.35 4.36
N LYS A 84 1.14 13.61 5.36
CA LYS A 84 1.05 14.92 6.01
C LYS A 84 2.38 15.38 6.58
N GLU A 85 3.15 14.48 7.16
CA GLU A 85 4.44 14.81 7.77
C GLU A 85 5.53 15.10 6.73
N ILE A 86 5.52 14.41 5.58
CA ILE A 86 6.56 14.62 4.57
C ILE A 86 6.26 15.73 3.56
N LEU A 87 4.99 16.04 3.32
CA LEU A 87 4.58 17.04 2.32
C LEU A 87 5.30 18.38 2.45
N PRO A 88 5.47 18.98 3.65
CA PRO A 88 6.20 20.24 3.79
C PRO A 88 7.65 20.16 3.29
N LYS A 89 8.30 18.99 3.44
CA LYS A 89 9.67 18.78 2.93
C LYS A 89 9.68 18.69 1.41
N MET A 90 8.76 17.94 0.81
CA MET A 90 8.60 17.82 -0.63
C MET A 90 8.24 19.17 -1.29
N ILE A 91 7.37 19.96 -0.67
CA ILE A 91 7.02 21.31 -1.13
C ILE A 91 8.27 22.21 -1.14
N LYS A 92 9.05 22.21 -0.04
CA LYS A 92 10.29 22.97 0.06
C LYS A 92 11.33 22.54 -1.00
N GLN A 93 11.36 21.25 -1.34
CA GLN A 93 12.22 20.70 -2.40
C GLN A 93 11.73 21.06 -3.82
N ASN A 94 10.45 21.48 -3.94
CA ASN A 94 9.74 21.60 -5.20
C ASN A 94 9.83 20.31 -6.04
N LYS A 95 9.87 19.16 -5.40
CA LYS A 95 9.89 17.82 -6.01
C LYS A 95 9.47 16.79 -4.95
N GLY A 96 8.62 15.84 -5.35
CA GLY A 96 8.22 14.72 -4.50
C GLY A 96 7.43 13.68 -5.28
N ASN A 97 7.45 12.45 -4.78
CA ASN A 97 6.70 11.36 -5.38
C ASN A 97 6.09 10.47 -4.29
N ILE A 98 4.78 10.27 -4.36
CA ILE A 98 4.03 9.47 -3.39
C ILE A 98 3.39 8.31 -4.13
N ILE A 99 3.61 7.10 -3.65
CA ILE A 99 3.03 5.88 -4.21
C ILE A 99 2.26 5.18 -3.09
N ASN A 100 0.96 5.00 -3.29
CA ASN A 100 0.07 4.40 -2.30
C ASN A 100 -0.36 2.99 -2.73
N MET A 101 -0.27 2.02 -1.84
CA MET A 101 -0.77 0.68 -2.09
C MET A 101 -2.28 0.61 -1.87
N SER A 102 -3.05 0.67 -2.95
CA SER A 102 -4.48 0.41 -2.96
C SER A 102 -4.74 -1.10 -3.19
N SER A 103 -5.75 -1.45 -3.93
CA SER A 103 -6.10 -2.82 -4.35
C SER A 103 -7.08 -2.74 -5.51
N ILE A 104 -7.16 -3.82 -6.29
CA ILE A 104 -8.26 -4.00 -7.23
C ILE A 104 -9.61 -4.06 -6.48
N VAL A 105 -9.60 -4.56 -5.24
CA VAL A 105 -10.76 -4.54 -4.34
C VAL A 105 -10.86 -3.14 -3.72
N SER A 106 -11.48 -2.23 -4.46
CA SER A 106 -11.63 -0.81 -4.13
C SER A 106 -12.82 -0.23 -4.90
N SER A 107 -12.69 0.98 -5.41
CA SER A 107 -13.63 1.56 -6.39
C SER A 107 -13.57 0.88 -7.78
N LEU A 108 -12.59 0.00 -8.01
CA LEU A 108 -12.41 -0.70 -9.28
C LEU A 108 -13.24 -1.99 -9.35
N ARG A 109 -13.28 -2.78 -8.26
CA ARG A 109 -14.04 -4.02 -8.18
C ARG A 109 -14.44 -4.34 -6.75
N GLY A 110 -15.69 -4.80 -6.53
CA GLY A 110 -16.13 -5.43 -5.29
C GLY A 110 -15.80 -6.92 -5.26
N LEU A 111 -15.49 -7.44 -4.06
CA LEU A 111 -15.42 -8.88 -3.81
C LEU A 111 -16.22 -9.25 -2.58
N PRO A 112 -16.85 -10.43 -2.54
CA PRO A 112 -17.51 -10.96 -1.34
C PRO A 112 -16.55 -10.99 -0.15
N ASN A 113 -17.09 -10.74 1.04
CA ASN A 113 -16.35 -10.76 2.29
C ASN A 113 -15.13 -9.83 2.34
N ARG A 114 -15.24 -8.66 1.71
CA ARG A 114 -14.21 -7.60 1.69
C ARG A 114 -14.80 -6.22 1.95
N PHE A 115 -15.90 -6.15 2.74
CA PHE A 115 -16.66 -4.92 2.94
C PHE A 115 -15.77 -3.75 3.39
N VAL A 116 -15.24 -3.78 4.61
CA VAL A 116 -14.45 -2.66 5.12
C VAL A 116 -13.09 -2.53 4.41
N TYR A 117 -12.47 -3.66 4.02
CA TYR A 117 -11.24 -3.63 3.25
C TYR A 117 -11.42 -2.85 1.93
N GLY A 118 -12.46 -3.18 1.16
CA GLY A 118 -12.79 -2.47 -0.08
C GLY A 118 -13.04 -0.99 0.15
N ALA A 119 -13.77 -0.64 1.20
CA ALA A 119 -14.03 0.76 1.59
C ALA A 119 -12.72 1.52 1.87
N THR A 120 -11.80 0.92 2.66
CA THR A 120 -10.50 1.55 2.94
C THR A 120 -9.65 1.72 1.69
N LYS A 121 -9.64 0.74 0.77
CA LYS A 121 -8.85 0.80 -0.46
C LYS A 121 -9.44 1.80 -1.48
N ALA A 122 -10.77 1.99 -1.48
CA ALA A 122 -11.42 3.06 -2.24
C ALA A 122 -11.09 4.46 -1.67
N ALA A 123 -11.03 4.60 -0.34
CA ALA A 123 -10.59 5.84 0.29
C ALA A 123 -9.15 6.23 -0.11
N ILE A 124 -8.24 5.26 -0.26
CA ILE A 124 -6.87 5.51 -0.75
C ILE A 124 -6.88 6.04 -2.19
N VAL A 125 -7.79 5.58 -3.04
CA VAL A 125 -7.95 6.11 -4.41
C VAL A 125 -8.31 7.60 -4.38
N GLY A 126 -9.30 7.97 -3.54
CA GLY A 126 -9.71 9.37 -3.34
C GLY A 126 -8.56 10.24 -2.81
N LEU A 127 -7.90 9.77 -1.75
CA LEU A 127 -6.75 10.43 -1.13
C LEU A 127 -5.62 10.67 -2.16
N THR A 128 -5.30 9.67 -2.98
CA THR A 128 -4.26 9.77 -4.02
C THR A 128 -4.59 10.87 -5.04
N LYS A 129 -5.81 10.90 -5.54
CA LYS A 129 -6.25 11.90 -6.53
C LYS A 129 -6.28 13.32 -5.95
N SER A 130 -6.75 13.48 -4.72
CA SER A 130 -6.80 14.78 -4.05
C SER A 130 -5.39 15.35 -3.84
N ILE A 131 -4.45 14.54 -3.34
CA ILE A 131 -3.06 14.99 -3.16
C ILE A 131 -2.42 15.36 -4.49
N ALA A 132 -2.62 14.55 -5.54
CA ALA A 132 -2.11 14.87 -6.86
C ALA A 132 -2.63 16.22 -7.37
N ALA A 133 -3.94 16.47 -7.22
CA ALA A 133 -4.56 17.73 -7.65
C ALA A 133 -4.06 18.96 -6.85
N ASP A 134 -3.93 18.81 -5.53
CA ASP A 134 -3.54 19.90 -4.64
C ASP A 134 -2.08 20.32 -4.82
N PHE A 135 -1.18 19.37 -5.11
CA PHE A 135 0.27 19.60 -5.07
C PHE A 135 1.00 19.48 -6.41
N ILE A 136 0.27 19.33 -7.54
CA ILE A 136 0.85 19.27 -8.88
C ILE A 136 1.71 20.49 -9.21
N LYS A 137 1.31 21.68 -8.77
CA LYS A 137 2.09 22.92 -8.99
C LYS A 137 3.38 23.00 -8.17
N SER A 138 3.54 22.12 -7.19
CA SER A 138 4.76 21.94 -6.40
C SER A 138 5.64 20.81 -6.92
N ASN A 139 5.38 20.33 -8.14
CA ASN A 139 6.08 19.19 -8.76
C ASN A 139 6.03 17.92 -7.88
N ILE A 140 4.91 17.71 -7.19
CA ILE A 140 4.67 16.51 -6.38
C ILE A 140 3.68 15.62 -7.13
N ARG A 141 4.10 14.39 -7.41
CA ARG A 141 3.26 13.35 -8.00
C ARG A 141 2.70 12.44 -6.91
N CYS A 142 1.47 11.99 -7.09
CA CYS A 142 0.85 11.01 -6.20
C CYS A 142 0.07 10.00 -7.03
N ASN A 143 0.46 8.72 -6.95
CA ASN A 143 -0.16 7.63 -7.71
C ASN A 143 -0.50 6.47 -6.78
N ALA A 144 -1.37 5.56 -7.21
CA ALA A 144 -1.69 4.35 -6.48
C ALA A 144 -1.45 3.11 -7.35
N ILE A 145 -0.97 2.04 -6.73
CA ILE A 145 -0.92 0.70 -7.31
C ILE A 145 -2.12 -0.07 -6.80
N ALA A 146 -2.82 -0.78 -7.67
CA ALA A 146 -3.99 -1.59 -7.35
C ALA A 146 -3.75 -3.06 -7.76
N PRO A 147 -3.07 -3.86 -6.92
CA PRO A 147 -2.79 -5.26 -7.22
C PRO A 147 -4.06 -6.11 -7.21
N GLY A 148 -4.05 -7.18 -8.03
CA GLY A 148 -4.85 -8.38 -7.82
C GLY A 148 -4.35 -9.20 -6.64
N THR A 149 -4.46 -10.53 -6.72
CA THR A 149 -3.91 -11.40 -5.68
C THR A 149 -2.41 -11.62 -5.90
N VAL A 150 -1.62 -11.29 -4.89
CA VAL A 150 -0.15 -11.46 -4.88
C VAL A 150 0.23 -12.61 -3.96
N HIS A 151 1.15 -13.45 -4.39
CA HIS A 151 1.74 -14.50 -3.56
C HIS A 151 2.67 -13.87 -2.51
N THR A 152 2.25 -13.92 -1.26
CA THR A 152 2.95 -13.32 -0.11
C THR A 152 2.76 -14.20 1.12
N PRO A 153 3.61 -14.10 2.16
CA PRO A 153 3.40 -14.81 3.41
C PRO A 153 1.99 -14.60 3.99
N SER A 154 1.48 -13.37 3.98
CA SER A 154 0.11 -13.07 4.43
C SER A 154 -0.99 -13.75 3.59
N TRP A 155 -0.73 -14.02 2.31
CA TRP A 155 -1.65 -14.82 1.50
C TRP A 155 -1.56 -16.32 1.87
N GLU A 156 -0.36 -16.84 2.11
CA GLU A 156 -0.15 -18.23 2.55
C GLU A 156 -0.87 -18.49 3.88
N ASP A 157 -0.73 -17.59 4.85
CA ASP A 157 -1.42 -17.67 6.14
C ASP A 157 -2.95 -17.72 5.97
N ARG A 158 -3.51 -16.89 5.07
CA ARG A 158 -4.95 -16.89 4.78
C ARG A 158 -5.43 -18.17 4.08
N VAL A 159 -4.61 -18.74 3.23
CA VAL A 159 -4.91 -20.03 2.60
C VAL A 159 -4.85 -21.13 3.64
N ALA A 160 -3.82 -21.16 4.48
CA ALA A 160 -3.64 -22.16 5.53
C ALA A 160 -4.77 -22.12 6.58
N ALA A 161 -5.28 -20.93 6.89
CA ALA A 161 -6.38 -20.73 7.84
C ALA A 161 -7.78 -21.06 7.26
N ALA A 162 -7.88 -21.33 5.96
CA ALA A 162 -9.17 -21.64 5.34
C ALA A 162 -9.66 -23.06 5.73
N PRO A 163 -10.97 -23.31 5.83
CA PRO A 163 -11.53 -24.63 6.09
C PRO A 163 -11.08 -25.70 5.07
N ASP A 164 -10.87 -25.30 3.82
CA ASP A 164 -10.30 -26.12 2.74
C ASP A 164 -9.18 -25.32 2.05
N PRO A 165 -7.93 -25.48 2.45
CA PRO A 165 -6.80 -24.77 1.86
C PRO A 165 -6.59 -25.02 0.37
N VAL A 166 -6.88 -26.25 -0.11
CA VAL A 166 -6.71 -26.63 -1.52
C VAL A 166 -7.72 -25.87 -2.38
N LYS A 167 -8.98 -25.86 -1.95
CA LYS A 167 -10.03 -25.10 -2.62
C LYS A 167 -9.77 -23.61 -2.55
N ALA A 168 -9.39 -23.08 -1.38
CA ALA A 168 -9.08 -21.66 -1.19
C ALA A 168 -7.97 -21.20 -2.15
N LYS A 169 -6.89 -21.97 -2.29
CA LYS A 169 -5.80 -21.69 -3.24
C LYS A 169 -6.32 -21.62 -4.68
N LYS A 170 -7.13 -22.59 -5.10
CA LYS A 170 -7.74 -22.61 -6.45
C LYS A 170 -8.65 -21.39 -6.66
N ASP A 171 -9.49 -21.07 -5.68
CA ASP A 171 -10.40 -19.92 -5.74
C ASP A 171 -9.64 -18.57 -5.83
N PHE A 172 -8.51 -18.43 -5.12
CA PHE A 172 -7.65 -17.25 -5.24
C PHE A 172 -7.02 -17.12 -6.62
N ILE A 173 -6.52 -18.21 -7.20
CA ILE A 173 -5.92 -18.23 -8.54
C ILE A 173 -6.98 -17.91 -9.60
N ALA A 174 -8.17 -18.52 -9.49
CA ALA A 174 -9.25 -18.34 -10.45
C ALA A 174 -9.80 -16.91 -10.54
N ARG A 175 -9.48 -16.04 -9.58
CA ARG A 175 -9.86 -14.62 -9.65
C ARG A 175 -9.16 -13.87 -10.77
N GLN A 176 -7.97 -14.31 -11.15
CA GLN A 176 -7.17 -13.73 -12.19
C GLN A 176 -7.30 -14.52 -13.48
N PRO A 177 -7.85 -13.95 -14.59
CA PRO A 177 -7.91 -14.61 -15.89
C PRO A 177 -6.57 -15.15 -16.42
N MET A 178 -5.45 -14.54 -16.02
CA MET A 178 -4.11 -15.06 -16.32
C MET A 178 -3.81 -16.43 -15.70
N GLY A 179 -4.66 -16.97 -14.81
CA GLY A 179 -4.53 -18.30 -14.25
C GLY A 179 -3.42 -18.48 -13.21
N ARG A 180 -2.88 -17.39 -12.68
CA ARG A 180 -1.85 -17.41 -11.64
C ARG A 180 -1.94 -16.21 -10.69
N LEU A 181 -1.23 -16.27 -9.59
CA LEU A 181 -1.01 -15.10 -8.73
C LEU A 181 0.12 -14.24 -9.30
N ALA A 182 0.12 -12.97 -8.96
CA ALA A 182 1.29 -12.12 -9.16
C ALA A 182 2.38 -12.46 -8.14
N THR A 183 3.63 -12.14 -8.47
CA THR A 183 4.74 -12.16 -7.51
C THR A 183 4.96 -10.77 -6.89
N ALA A 184 5.68 -10.70 -5.78
CA ALA A 184 6.04 -9.42 -5.16
C ALA A 184 6.92 -8.57 -6.10
N GLU A 185 7.81 -9.22 -6.87
CA GLU A 185 8.70 -8.58 -7.82
C GLU A 185 7.95 -7.91 -8.98
N GLU A 186 6.84 -8.50 -9.45
CA GLU A 186 5.99 -7.90 -10.48
C GLU A 186 5.37 -6.59 -9.98
N ILE A 187 4.95 -6.54 -8.70
CA ILE A 187 4.44 -5.32 -8.09
C ILE A 187 5.56 -4.31 -7.87
N ALA A 188 6.73 -4.78 -7.43
CA ALA A 188 7.90 -3.94 -7.20
C ALA A 188 8.39 -3.28 -8.50
N ALA A 189 8.35 -3.97 -9.65
CA ALA A 189 8.71 -3.41 -10.95
C ALA A 189 7.87 -2.17 -11.30
N LEU A 190 6.55 -2.23 -11.06
CA LEU A 190 5.68 -1.07 -11.25
C LEU A 190 5.97 0.04 -10.22
N ALA A 191 6.26 -0.31 -8.97
CA ALA A 191 6.63 0.66 -7.95
C ALA A 191 7.93 1.38 -8.31
N VAL A 192 8.94 0.69 -8.82
CA VAL A 192 10.20 1.26 -9.30
C VAL A 192 9.97 2.19 -10.49
N TYR A 193 9.17 1.80 -11.47
CA TYR A 193 8.79 2.66 -12.59
C TYR A 193 8.11 3.93 -12.11
N LEU A 194 7.11 3.82 -11.24
CA LEU A 194 6.40 4.99 -10.69
C LEU A 194 7.31 5.86 -9.81
N ALA A 195 8.33 5.29 -9.17
CA ALA A 195 9.31 6.02 -8.37
C ALA A 195 10.34 6.77 -9.21
N SER A 196 10.56 6.37 -10.46
CA SER A 196 11.56 6.93 -11.36
C SER A 196 11.07 8.19 -12.09
N ASP A 197 12.02 8.92 -12.69
CA ASP A 197 11.74 10.07 -13.57
C ASP A 197 11.09 9.63 -14.91
N GLU A 198 11.13 8.35 -15.28
CA GLU A 198 10.45 7.82 -16.47
C GLU A 198 8.92 7.96 -16.38
N SER A 199 8.37 8.12 -15.18
CA SER A 199 6.95 8.33 -14.93
C SER A 199 6.57 9.79 -14.62
N ASP A 200 7.41 10.77 -14.99
CA ASP A 200 7.21 12.18 -14.61
C ASP A 200 5.89 12.79 -15.11
N PHE A 201 5.34 12.26 -16.20
CA PHE A 201 4.04 12.72 -16.73
C PHE A 201 2.84 11.97 -16.15
N ILE A 202 3.04 11.15 -15.09
CA ILE A 202 2.00 10.32 -14.47
C ILE A 202 1.73 10.81 -13.05
N THR A 203 0.50 11.33 -12.80
CA THR A 203 0.03 11.70 -11.47
C THR A 203 -1.47 11.57 -11.34
N GLY A 204 -1.98 11.27 -10.15
CA GLY A 204 -3.42 11.09 -9.87
C GLY A 204 -4.01 9.80 -10.41
N VAL A 205 -3.18 8.85 -10.83
CA VAL A 205 -3.60 7.61 -11.50
C VAL A 205 -3.59 6.43 -10.54
N VAL A 206 -4.57 5.54 -10.71
CA VAL A 206 -4.60 4.22 -10.08
C VAL A 206 -4.20 3.21 -11.15
N HIS A 207 -3.13 2.46 -10.89
CA HIS A 207 -2.56 1.49 -11.82
C HIS A 207 -2.96 0.06 -11.42
N PRO A 208 -3.94 -0.57 -12.11
CA PRO A 208 -4.22 -1.99 -11.93
C PRO A 208 -3.00 -2.84 -12.35
N ILE A 209 -2.67 -3.82 -11.52
CA ILE A 209 -1.72 -4.89 -11.83
C ILE A 209 -2.29 -6.19 -11.25
N ASP A 210 -3.20 -6.81 -12.00
CA ASP A 210 -4.19 -7.71 -11.43
C ASP A 210 -4.42 -9.01 -12.24
N GLY A 211 -3.63 -9.23 -13.28
CA GLY A 211 -3.77 -10.42 -14.13
C GLY A 211 -5.13 -10.53 -14.83
N GLY A 212 -5.76 -9.38 -15.10
CA GLY A 212 -7.07 -9.30 -15.75
C GLY A 212 -8.25 -9.43 -14.77
N MET A 213 -8.02 -9.33 -13.46
CA MET A 213 -9.09 -9.48 -12.46
C MET A 213 -10.18 -8.40 -12.57
N SER A 214 -9.87 -7.23 -13.12
CA SER A 214 -10.82 -6.09 -13.25
C SER A 214 -11.61 -6.05 -14.54
N ILE A 215 -11.34 -6.92 -15.49
CA ILE A 215 -12.03 -7.02 -16.80
C ILE A 215 -13.06 -8.12 -16.83
#